data_a3bdbc12d2b97e54a52f60d78352e2c1
#
_entry.id   a3bdbc12d2b97e54a52f60d78352e2c1
#
_cell.length_a   1.000
_cell.length_b   1.000
_cell.length_c   1.000
_cell.angle_alpha   90.00
_cell.angle_beta   90.00
_cell.angle_gamma   90.00
#
_symmetry.space_group_name_H-M   'P 1'
#
loop_
_entity.id
_entity.type
_entity.pdbx_description
1 polymer ?
#
loop_
_entity_poly.entity_id
_entity_poly.type
_entity_poly.pdbx_seq_one_letter_code
_entity_poly.pdbx_strand_id
1 'polypeptide(L)'
;TEVTNAEFRKFRPARSSGFAEGVSLNGDRQPVVNVSWEDAARYCNWLSGRAGLPPAYAEVNGRMQPVQPLSTGYRLPSEAEWSYVARSHGRPSEQRYPWDGDFPPATVVANFADASIADTLANTVPNYNDGHRVSAPVGSFAARPAGFHDLGGNVAEWMHDYYAVYPGESDRLVADPVGPTAGEHHVVRDSSWRQGSIVELRLSYRDYSRAARPDLGFRVARYAE
;
A
#
# COMPACT_ATOMS: atom_id res chain seq x y z
N THR A 1 7.45 -6.05 2.17
CA THR A 1 7.60 -4.59 2.23
C THR A 1 6.99 -3.96 0.99
N GLU A 2 6.81 -2.63 0.98
CA GLU A 2 6.56 -1.81 -0.19
C GLU A 2 7.76 -1.86 -1.14
N VAL A 3 7.57 -1.48 -2.39
CA VAL A 3 8.64 -1.31 -3.38
C VAL A 3 9.46 -0.06 -3.02
N THR A 4 10.77 -0.22 -2.94
CA THR A 4 11.69 0.87 -2.57
C THR A 4 12.08 1.77 -3.74
N ASN A 5 12.60 2.96 -3.44
CA ASN A 5 13.19 3.84 -4.45
C ASN A 5 14.33 3.17 -5.22
N ALA A 6 15.20 2.41 -4.54
CA ALA A 6 16.30 1.70 -5.19
C ALA A 6 15.81 0.63 -6.17
N GLU A 7 14.75 -0.10 -5.83
CA GLU A 7 14.14 -1.10 -6.71
C GLU A 7 13.46 -0.44 -7.91
N PHE A 8 12.69 0.62 -7.67
CA PHE A 8 11.98 1.32 -8.75
C PHE A 8 12.94 2.02 -9.73
N ARG A 9 14.09 2.53 -9.26
CA ARG A 9 15.13 3.09 -10.13
C ARG A 9 15.77 2.08 -11.08
N LYS A 10 15.70 0.78 -10.80
CA LYS A 10 16.11 -0.26 -11.79
C LYS A 10 15.19 -0.28 -13.01
N PHE A 11 13.94 0.13 -12.84
CA PHE A 11 12.95 0.29 -13.92
C PHE A 11 13.04 1.69 -14.56
N ARG A 12 13.12 2.75 -13.75
CA ARG A 12 13.21 4.15 -14.21
C ARG A 12 14.34 4.88 -13.47
N PRO A 13 15.57 4.88 -14.01
CA PRO A 13 16.75 5.40 -13.31
C PRO A 13 16.65 6.87 -12.86
N ALA A 14 16.00 7.73 -13.65
CA ALA A 14 15.84 9.15 -13.34
C ALA A 14 14.67 9.45 -12.38
N ARG A 15 14.00 8.43 -11.82
CA ARG A 15 12.83 8.64 -10.97
C ARG A 15 13.22 9.23 -9.62
N SER A 16 12.45 10.23 -9.20
CA SER A 16 12.51 10.86 -7.88
C SER A 16 11.13 10.79 -7.21
N SER A 17 11.10 10.43 -5.94
CA SER A 17 9.92 10.53 -5.06
C SER A 17 9.72 11.95 -4.50
N GLY A 18 10.68 12.86 -4.73
CA GLY A 18 10.58 14.25 -4.34
C GLY A 18 10.81 14.51 -2.86
N PHE A 19 10.10 15.51 -2.35
CA PHE A 19 10.15 15.96 -0.97
C PHE A 19 8.75 16.12 -0.40
N ALA A 20 8.61 15.94 0.90
CA ALA A 20 7.43 16.33 1.64
C ALA A 20 7.86 16.91 3.00
N GLU A 21 7.14 17.93 3.48
CA GLU A 21 7.37 18.57 4.78
C GLU A 21 8.85 18.97 5.01
N GLY A 22 9.54 19.40 3.93
CA GLY A 22 10.95 19.76 3.96
C GLY A 22 11.95 18.61 3.97
N VAL A 23 11.47 17.35 3.96
CA VAL A 23 12.29 16.15 4.04
C VAL A 23 12.29 15.38 2.71
N SER A 24 13.44 14.81 2.34
CA SER A 24 13.56 13.99 1.13
C SER A 24 12.84 12.66 1.29
N LEU A 25 12.11 12.26 0.22
CA LEU A 25 11.49 10.96 0.07
C LEU A 25 12.31 10.01 -0.83
N ASN A 26 13.57 10.34 -1.11
CA ASN A 26 14.40 9.66 -2.13
C ASN A 26 15.42 8.68 -1.56
N GLY A 27 15.41 8.41 -0.26
CA GLY A 27 16.30 7.42 0.35
C GLY A 27 16.14 6.05 -0.34
N ASP A 28 17.24 5.35 -0.58
CA ASP A 28 17.25 4.08 -1.31
C ASP A 28 16.28 3.04 -0.72
N ARG A 29 16.20 2.98 0.60
CA ARG A 29 15.33 2.06 1.33
C ARG A 29 13.96 2.64 1.68
N GLN A 30 13.70 3.93 1.41
CA GLN A 30 12.34 4.44 1.56
C GLN A 30 11.44 3.89 0.45
N PRO A 31 10.13 3.70 0.72
CA PRO A 31 9.17 3.32 -0.31
C PRO A 31 9.15 4.35 -1.43
N VAL A 32 8.99 3.90 -2.67
CA VAL A 32 8.75 4.78 -3.80
C VAL A 32 7.34 5.36 -3.67
N VAL A 33 7.23 6.69 -3.75
CA VAL A 33 5.96 7.42 -3.66
C VAL A 33 5.84 8.44 -4.81
N ASN A 34 4.75 9.17 -4.86
CA ASN A 34 4.42 10.04 -6.00
C ASN A 34 4.33 9.27 -7.33
N VAL A 35 4.05 7.99 -7.30
CA VAL A 35 3.84 7.12 -8.46
C VAL A 35 2.35 7.00 -8.76
N SER A 36 1.99 7.06 -10.04
CA SER A 36 0.61 6.76 -10.45
C SER A 36 0.34 5.26 -10.40
N TRP A 37 -0.94 4.88 -10.42
CA TRP A 37 -1.31 3.48 -10.53
C TRP A 37 -0.75 2.84 -11.82
N GLU A 38 -0.79 3.58 -12.93
CA GLU A 38 -0.20 3.14 -14.20
C GLU A 38 1.32 2.93 -14.11
N ASP A 39 2.03 3.77 -13.36
CA ASP A 39 3.47 3.57 -13.14
C ASP A 39 3.74 2.29 -12.35
N ALA A 40 2.93 2.03 -11.32
CA ALA A 40 3.02 0.80 -10.53
C ALA A 40 2.67 -0.43 -11.39
N ALA A 41 1.64 -0.37 -12.21
CA ALA A 41 1.26 -1.43 -13.15
C ALA A 41 2.37 -1.72 -14.18
N ARG A 42 2.98 -0.68 -14.76
CA ARG A 42 4.13 -0.84 -15.67
C ARG A 42 5.37 -1.42 -14.98
N TYR A 43 5.61 -1.05 -13.71
CA TYR A 43 6.68 -1.67 -12.93
C TYR A 43 6.43 -3.17 -12.71
N CYS A 44 5.21 -3.58 -12.40
CA CYS A 44 4.83 -4.98 -12.27
C CYS A 44 5.08 -5.76 -13.59
N ASN A 45 4.69 -5.20 -14.73
CA ASN A 45 4.95 -5.81 -16.03
C ASN A 45 6.46 -5.90 -16.35
N TRP A 46 7.22 -4.86 -16.03
CA TRP A 46 8.68 -4.88 -16.18
C TRP A 46 9.31 -5.98 -15.32
N LEU A 47 8.86 -6.13 -14.08
CA LEU A 47 9.34 -7.16 -13.16
C LEU A 47 8.98 -8.56 -13.68
N SER A 48 7.76 -8.74 -14.21
CA SER A 48 7.31 -9.98 -14.87
C SER A 48 8.22 -10.35 -16.04
N GLY A 49 8.49 -9.40 -16.93
CA GLY A 49 9.38 -9.63 -18.08
C GLY A 49 10.79 -10.04 -17.66
N ARG A 50 11.32 -9.47 -16.57
CA ARG A 50 12.62 -9.89 -16.02
C ARG A 50 12.63 -11.31 -15.45
N ALA A 51 11.48 -11.77 -14.98
CA ALA A 51 11.29 -13.13 -14.45
C ALA A 51 10.81 -14.15 -15.50
N GLY A 52 10.67 -13.74 -16.77
CA GLY A 52 10.14 -14.61 -17.83
C GLY A 52 8.66 -14.93 -17.69
N LEU A 53 7.91 -14.08 -16.95
CA LEU A 53 6.49 -14.25 -16.67
C LEU A 53 5.63 -13.39 -17.62
N PRO A 54 4.38 -13.77 -17.89
CA PRO A 54 3.47 -12.97 -18.69
C PRO A 54 3.11 -11.65 -17.97
N PRO A 55 2.82 -10.57 -18.72
CA PRO A 55 2.37 -9.32 -18.10
C PRO A 55 1.00 -9.48 -17.45
N ALA A 56 0.78 -8.77 -16.34
CA ALA A 56 -0.51 -8.73 -15.66
C ALA A 56 -1.43 -7.59 -16.13
N TYR A 57 -0.87 -6.64 -16.86
CA TYR A 57 -1.58 -5.47 -17.37
C TYR A 57 -1.30 -5.26 -18.85
N ALA A 58 -2.31 -4.83 -19.60
CA ALA A 58 -2.21 -4.43 -21.00
C ALA A 58 -2.43 -2.92 -21.13
N GLU A 59 -1.79 -2.29 -22.09
CA GLU A 59 -2.05 -0.89 -22.40
C GLU A 59 -3.16 -0.80 -23.46
N VAL A 60 -4.28 -0.18 -23.08
CA VAL A 60 -5.46 0.02 -23.92
C VAL A 60 -5.79 1.52 -23.93
N ASN A 61 -5.75 2.13 -25.11
CA ASN A 61 -6.01 3.57 -25.29
C ASN A 61 -5.15 4.46 -24.35
N GLY A 62 -3.88 4.11 -24.17
CA GLY A 62 -2.92 4.84 -23.35
C GLY A 62 -3.06 4.63 -21.83
N ARG A 63 -3.96 3.75 -21.38
CA ARG A 63 -4.16 3.39 -19.97
C ARG A 63 -3.81 1.93 -19.73
N MET A 64 -3.23 1.67 -18.57
CA MET A 64 -3.00 0.30 -18.13
C MET A 64 -4.31 -0.31 -17.62
N GLN A 65 -4.60 -1.53 -18.05
CA GLN A 65 -5.78 -2.28 -17.63
C GLN A 65 -5.37 -3.71 -17.25
N PRO A 66 -5.99 -4.33 -16.25
CA PRO A 66 -5.77 -5.72 -15.93
C PRO A 66 -6.08 -6.64 -17.12
N VAL A 67 -5.21 -7.62 -17.37
CA VAL A 67 -5.53 -8.70 -18.33
C VAL A 67 -6.52 -9.66 -17.68
N GLN A 68 -7.40 -10.25 -18.51
CA GLN A 68 -8.38 -11.24 -18.06
C GLN A 68 -8.22 -12.55 -18.86
N PRO A 69 -8.18 -13.72 -18.21
CA PRO A 69 -8.07 -13.91 -16.74
C PRO A 69 -6.74 -13.35 -16.21
N LEU A 70 -6.67 -13.14 -14.88
CA LEU A 70 -5.43 -12.68 -14.25
C LEU A 70 -4.25 -13.59 -14.60
N SER A 71 -3.14 -12.99 -14.98
CA SER A 71 -1.92 -13.72 -15.33
C SER A 71 -1.15 -14.17 -14.08
N THR A 72 -0.18 -15.07 -14.27
CA THR A 72 0.75 -15.51 -13.21
C THR A 72 1.90 -14.52 -12.98
N GLY A 73 1.95 -13.42 -13.72
CA GLY A 73 2.96 -12.38 -13.57
C GLY A 73 2.79 -11.55 -12.31
N TYR A 74 3.79 -10.71 -12.06
CA TYR A 74 3.72 -9.73 -10.97
C TYR A 74 2.62 -8.70 -11.24
N ARG A 75 1.88 -8.37 -10.20
CA ARG A 75 0.79 -7.40 -10.18
C ARG A 75 0.73 -6.66 -8.84
N LEU A 76 -0.13 -5.68 -8.73
CA LEU A 76 -0.54 -5.15 -7.45
C LEU A 76 -1.39 -6.20 -6.71
N PRO A 77 -1.36 -6.25 -5.37
CA PRO A 77 -2.27 -7.09 -4.62
C PRO A 77 -3.72 -6.66 -4.87
N SER A 78 -4.65 -7.60 -4.87
CA SER A 78 -6.06 -7.22 -4.77
C SER A 78 -6.36 -6.67 -3.38
N GLU A 79 -7.43 -5.88 -3.26
CA GLU A 79 -7.87 -5.38 -1.96
C GLU A 79 -8.16 -6.52 -0.98
N ALA A 80 -8.71 -7.61 -1.46
CA ALA A 80 -9.00 -8.78 -0.64
C ALA A 80 -7.73 -9.49 -0.15
N GLU A 81 -6.74 -9.66 -1.02
CA GLU A 81 -5.45 -10.24 -0.64
C GLU A 81 -4.75 -9.38 0.42
N TRP A 82 -4.68 -8.07 0.19
CA TRP A 82 -4.09 -7.14 1.15
C TRP A 82 -4.82 -7.21 2.49
N SER A 83 -6.15 -7.14 2.48
CA SER A 83 -6.97 -7.19 3.68
C SER A 83 -6.79 -8.51 4.45
N TYR A 84 -6.75 -9.65 3.75
CA TYR A 84 -6.51 -10.95 4.36
C TYR A 84 -5.15 -11.02 5.07
N VAL A 85 -4.09 -10.59 4.38
CA VAL A 85 -2.73 -10.62 4.93
C VAL A 85 -2.61 -9.65 6.12
N ALA A 86 -3.18 -8.45 6.01
CA ALA A 86 -3.11 -7.45 7.05
C ALA A 86 -3.93 -7.79 8.29
N ARG A 87 -5.08 -8.46 8.15
CA ARG A 87 -6.05 -8.64 9.23
C ARG A 87 -6.11 -10.04 9.80
N SER A 88 -5.95 -11.07 8.97
CA SER A 88 -6.30 -12.44 9.33
C SER A 88 -5.14 -13.43 9.23
N HIS A 89 -4.21 -13.24 8.29
CA HIS A 89 -3.18 -14.24 8.01
C HIS A 89 -2.27 -14.51 9.22
N GLY A 90 -2.19 -15.79 9.62
CA GLY A 90 -1.38 -16.22 10.76
C GLY A 90 -1.91 -15.76 12.13
N ARG A 91 -3.19 -15.38 12.24
CA ARG A 91 -3.82 -14.91 13.47
C ARG A 91 -5.11 -15.69 13.78
N PRO A 92 -5.45 -15.86 15.06
CA PRO A 92 -6.67 -16.59 15.47
C PRO A 92 -7.96 -15.81 15.23
N SER A 93 -7.85 -14.46 15.08
CA SER A 93 -8.99 -13.57 14.84
C SER A 93 -8.55 -12.37 13.99
N GLU A 94 -9.53 -11.74 13.34
CA GLU A 94 -9.27 -10.51 12.59
C GLU A 94 -8.77 -9.37 13.49
N GLN A 95 -7.75 -8.68 13.02
CA GLN A 95 -7.18 -7.52 13.68
C GLN A 95 -7.87 -6.24 13.22
N ARG A 96 -8.18 -5.39 14.19
CA ARG A 96 -8.75 -4.07 13.92
C ARG A 96 -7.66 -3.04 13.56
N TYR A 97 -6.54 -3.09 14.27
CA TYR A 97 -5.39 -2.19 14.13
C TYR A 97 -4.10 -2.98 13.83
N PRO A 98 -3.04 -2.35 13.34
CA PRO A 98 -1.75 -3.00 13.17
C PRO A 98 -1.03 -3.34 14.49
N TRP A 99 -1.68 -3.10 15.63
CA TRP A 99 -1.22 -3.47 16.99
C TRP A 99 -2.33 -4.15 17.77
N ASP A 100 -1.97 -4.79 18.88
CA ASP A 100 -2.91 -5.35 19.83
C ASP A 100 -3.29 -4.32 20.90
N GLY A 101 -4.54 -4.33 21.36
CA GLY A 101 -5.05 -3.43 22.40
C GLY A 101 -5.71 -2.15 21.88
N ASP A 102 -5.77 -1.18 22.77
CA ASP A 102 -6.51 0.07 22.57
C ASP A 102 -5.69 1.12 21.80
N PHE A 103 -6.37 2.19 21.38
CA PHE A 103 -5.76 3.38 20.81
C PHE A 103 -5.48 4.42 21.92
N PRO A 104 -4.32 5.10 21.92
CA PRO A 104 -3.17 4.93 21.04
C PRO A 104 -2.35 3.67 21.35
N PRO A 105 -1.52 3.16 20.43
CA PRO A 105 -0.66 2.02 20.72
C PRO A 105 0.33 2.35 21.85
N ALA A 106 0.52 1.40 22.77
CA ALA A 106 1.40 1.57 23.94
C ALA A 106 2.90 1.61 23.59
N THR A 107 3.26 1.11 22.43
CA THR A 107 4.66 1.07 21.92
C THR A 107 4.70 1.50 20.47
N VAL A 108 5.89 1.84 19.98
CA VAL A 108 6.10 2.12 18.55
C VAL A 108 5.95 0.84 17.74
N VAL A 109 4.99 0.85 16.83
CA VAL A 109 4.59 -0.33 16.01
C VAL A 109 4.69 -0.10 14.52
N ALA A 110 4.57 1.16 14.08
CA ALA A 110 4.61 1.56 12.67
C ALA A 110 4.85 3.07 12.56
N ASN A 111 5.02 3.57 11.35
CA ASN A 111 5.16 5.00 11.07
C ASN A 111 3.78 5.61 10.78
N PHE A 112 3.37 6.53 11.65
CA PHE A 112 2.11 7.27 11.59
C PHE A 112 2.35 8.78 11.72
N ALA A 113 1.31 9.59 11.50
CA ALA A 113 1.37 11.00 11.88
C ALA A 113 1.45 11.12 13.41
N ASP A 114 2.55 11.62 13.92
CA ASP A 114 2.88 11.66 15.34
C ASP A 114 3.54 12.98 15.78
N ALA A 115 4.22 12.98 16.92
CA ALA A 115 4.89 14.16 17.46
C ALA A 115 5.97 14.73 16.51
N SER A 116 6.55 13.94 15.61
CA SER A 116 7.58 14.37 14.65
C SER A 116 7.06 15.33 13.58
N ILE A 117 5.74 15.34 13.34
CA ILE A 117 5.06 16.15 12.31
C ILE A 117 3.91 17.01 12.86
N ALA A 118 3.77 17.10 14.17
CA ALA A 118 2.67 17.80 14.84
C ALA A 118 2.66 19.33 14.58
N ASP A 119 3.76 19.89 14.11
CA ASP A 119 3.84 21.30 13.65
C ASP A 119 3.15 21.54 12.30
N THR A 120 2.87 20.48 11.54
CA THR A 120 2.27 20.55 10.19
C THR A 120 0.89 19.89 10.14
N LEU A 121 0.70 18.77 10.84
CA LEU A 121 -0.54 18.00 10.82
C LEU A 121 -1.29 18.13 12.16
N ALA A 122 -2.58 18.46 12.07
CA ALA A 122 -3.43 18.62 13.26
C ALA A 122 -3.83 17.29 13.91
N ASN A 123 -3.97 16.22 13.11
CA ASN A 123 -4.39 14.90 13.59
C ASN A 123 -3.18 13.98 13.70
N THR A 124 -2.59 13.92 14.88
CA THR A 124 -1.46 13.02 15.19
C THR A 124 -1.85 12.02 16.27
N VAL A 125 -1.16 10.88 16.28
CA VAL A 125 -1.33 9.86 17.33
C VAL A 125 -0.83 10.42 18.66
N PRO A 126 -1.69 10.48 19.71
CA PRO A 126 -1.29 11.03 20.99
C PRO A 126 -0.17 10.23 21.68
N ASN A 127 0.80 10.91 22.28
CA ASN A 127 1.90 10.30 23.02
C ASN A 127 2.71 9.28 22.20
N TYR A 128 2.79 9.47 20.90
CA TYR A 128 3.50 8.58 19.97
C TYR A 128 4.59 9.35 19.25
N ASN A 129 5.75 8.69 19.07
CA ASN A 129 6.85 9.21 18.26
C ASN A 129 7.65 8.03 17.71
N ASP A 130 7.53 7.79 16.41
CA ASP A 130 8.26 6.72 15.71
C ASP A 130 9.64 7.15 15.21
N GLY A 131 9.96 8.44 15.32
CA GLY A 131 11.23 9.02 14.91
C GLY A 131 11.34 9.38 13.43
N HIS A 132 10.24 9.29 12.69
CA HIS A 132 10.23 9.59 11.24
C HIS A 132 9.17 10.65 10.91
N ARG A 133 9.60 11.79 10.40
CA ARG A 133 8.71 12.89 10.00
C ARG A 133 7.93 12.59 8.72
N VAL A 134 8.50 11.74 7.85
CA VAL A 134 7.93 11.25 6.59
C VAL A 134 8.14 9.74 6.52
N SER A 135 8.01 9.12 5.34
CA SER A 135 8.20 7.67 5.22
C SER A 135 9.55 7.19 5.79
N ALA A 136 9.48 6.13 6.57
CA ALA A 136 10.63 5.39 7.09
C ALA A 136 11.24 4.48 6.01
N PRO A 137 12.49 4.02 6.16
CA PRO A 137 13.01 2.89 5.38
C PRO A 137 12.12 1.66 5.57
N VAL A 138 11.79 0.95 4.48
CA VAL A 138 10.95 -0.25 4.56
C VAL A 138 11.52 -1.29 5.53
N GLY A 139 10.66 -1.98 6.27
CA GLY A 139 11.06 -2.96 7.27
C GLY A 139 11.68 -2.36 8.53
N SER A 140 11.45 -1.08 8.82
CA SER A 140 11.93 -0.44 10.06
C SER A 140 11.20 -0.93 11.30
N PHE A 141 10.02 -1.48 11.16
CA PHE A 141 9.17 -1.96 12.24
C PHE A 141 9.02 -3.48 12.20
N ALA A 142 8.54 -4.05 13.30
CA ALA A 142 8.40 -5.49 13.44
C ALA A 142 7.54 -6.11 12.34
N ALA A 143 7.99 -7.25 11.80
CA ALA A 143 7.21 -8.01 10.84
C ALA A 143 5.92 -8.55 11.47
N ARG A 144 4.88 -8.61 10.67
CA ARG A 144 3.66 -9.40 10.96
C ARG A 144 3.92 -10.90 10.74
N PRO A 145 3.01 -11.79 11.15
CA PRO A 145 3.12 -13.21 10.82
C PRO A 145 3.45 -13.43 9.33
N ALA A 146 4.21 -14.46 9.03
CA ALA A 146 4.74 -14.78 7.70
C ALA A 146 5.70 -13.75 7.09
N GLY A 147 6.27 -12.84 7.89
CA GLY A 147 7.34 -11.95 7.44
C GLY A 147 6.89 -10.72 6.65
N PHE A 148 5.62 -10.37 6.68
CA PHE A 148 5.14 -9.14 6.07
C PHE A 148 5.46 -7.93 6.95
N HIS A 149 6.08 -6.90 6.35
CA HIS A 149 6.35 -5.63 7.00
C HIS A 149 5.46 -4.52 6.45
N ASP A 150 5.35 -3.46 7.26
CA ASP A 150 4.73 -2.20 6.85
C ASP A 150 3.29 -2.39 6.33
N LEU A 151 2.52 -3.28 6.98
CA LEU A 151 1.07 -3.41 6.80
C LEU A 151 0.37 -2.73 7.97
N GLY A 152 0.10 -1.45 7.83
CA GLY A 152 -0.50 -0.60 8.84
C GLY A 152 0.41 0.57 9.23
N GLY A 153 0.79 1.39 8.25
CA GLY A 153 1.62 2.59 8.41
C GLY A 153 2.65 2.74 7.31
N ASN A 154 3.54 3.67 7.45
CA ASN A 154 4.58 4.07 6.50
C ASN A 154 3.98 4.75 5.27
N VAL A 155 3.56 4.04 4.24
CA VAL A 155 2.85 4.65 3.10
C VAL A 155 1.58 3.87 2.75
N ALA A 156 0.54 4.59 2.35
CA ALA A 156 -0.63 4.00 1.74
C ALA A 156 -0.26 3.29 0.43
N GLU A 157 -1.06 2.31 0.01
CA GLU A 157 -0.69 1.42 -1.07
C GLU A 157 -1.76 1.30 -2.15
N TRP A 158 -1.35 1.41 -3.41
CA TRP A 158 -2.19 1.11 -4.55
C TRP A 158 -2.60 -0.37 -4.59
N MET A 159 -3.89 -0.62 -4.78
CA MET A 159 -4.44 -1.96 -5.04
C MET A 159 -4.71 -2.16 -6.51
N HIS A 160 -4.83 -3.44 -6.89
CA HIS A 160 -5.23 -3.84 -8.24
C HIS A 160 -6.61 -3.32 -8.61
N ASP A 161 -7.53 -3.35 -7.65
CA ASP A 161 -8.97 -3.15 -7.81
C ASP A 161 -9.33 -1.71 -8.19
N TYR A 162 -10.30 -1.55 -9.07
CA TYR A 162 -11.05 -0.31 -9.12
C TYR A 162 -11.92 -0.14 -7.88
N TYR A 163 -12.03 1.10 -7.41
CA TYR A 163 -12.85 1.41 -6.25
C TYR A 163 -14.35 1.34 -6.60
N ALA A 164 -15.09 0.64 -5.78
CA ALA A 164 -16.55 0.68 -5.74
C ALA A 164 -17.04 0.61 -4.29
N VAL A 165 -18.23 1.14 -4.06
CA VAL A 165 -18.96 0.88 -2.82
C VAL A 165 -19.48 -0.55 -2.90
N TYR A 166 -19.17 -1.36 -1.89
CA TYR A 166 -19.72 -2.71 -1.82
C TYR A 166 -21.23 -2.63 -1.63
N PRO A 167 -22.00 -3.37 -2.42
CA PRO A 167 -23.42 -3.51 -2.13
C PRO A 167 -23.56 -4.11 -0.71
N GLY A 168 -24.43 -3.52 0.10
CA GLY A 168 -24.76 -4.07 1.41
C GLY A 168 -25.30 -5.49 1.24
N GLU A 169 -25.15 -6.30 2.29
CA GLU A 169 -25.60 -7.68 2.44
C GLU A 169 -25.76 -8.48 1.12
N SER A 170 -24.66 -9.12 0.72
CA SER A 170 -24.71 -10.12 -0.33
C SER A 170 -24.36 -11.48 0.30
N ASP A 171 -25.28 -12.41 0.30
CA ASP A 171 -25.04 -13.80 0.70
C ASP A 171 -24.10 -14.54 -0.26
N ARG A 172 -23.65 -13.88 -1.30
CA ARG A 172 -22.78 -14.49 -2.32
C ARG A 172 -21.31 -14.38 -1.93
N LEU A 173 -20.71 -15.52 -1.65
CA LEU A 173 -19.25 -15.63 -1.56
C LEU A 173 -18.64 -15.49 -2.96
N VAL A 174 -17.64 -14.63 -3.08
CA VAL A 174 -16.83 -14.45 -4.29
C VAL A 174 -15.42 -14.96 -3.97
N ALA A 175 -14.97 -15.97 -4.70
CA ALA A 175 -13.60 -16.46 -4.59
C ALA A 175 -12.66 -15.49 -5.32
N ASP A 176 -11.50 -15.22 -4.69
CA ASP A 176 -10.43 -14.38 -5.25
C ASP A 176 -10.92 -13.08 -5.92
N PRO A 177 -11.67 -12.24 -5.19
CA PRO A 177 -12.24 -11.04 -5.79
C PRO A 177 -11.13 -10.05 -6.19
N VAL A 178 -11.29 -9.44 -7.34
CA VAL A 178 -10.37 -8.43 -7.92
C VAL A 178 -11.07 -7.09 -8.22
N GLY A 179 -12.24 -6.89 -7.62
CA GLY A 179 -13.03 -5.70 -7.80
C GLY A 179 -13.74 -5.60 -9.15
N PRO A 180 -14.32 -4.44 -9.46
CA PRO A 180 -14.94 -4.16 -10.75
C PRO A 180 -13.93 -4.17 -11.89
N THR A 181 -14.40 -4.48 -13.09
CA THR A 181 -13.57 -4.52 -14.32
C THR A 181 -13.23 -3.14 -14.88
N ALA A 182 -13.90 -2.08 -14.40
CA ALA A 182 -13.68 -0.69 -14.79
C ALA A 182 -14.08 0.27 -13.68
N GLY A 183 -13.46 1.45 -13.66
CA GLY A 183 -13.73 2.52 -12.71
C GLY A 183 -12.89 3.75 -12.98
N GLU A 184 -13.13 4.82 -12.23
CA GLU A 184 -12.36 6.08 -12.34
C GLU A 184 -11.22 6.15 -11.32
N HIS A 185 -11.35 5.44 -10.20
CA HIS A 185 -10.42 5.43 -9.09
C HIS A 185 -9.99 4.01 -8.77
N HIS A 186 -8.76 3.86 -8.32
CA HIS A 186 -8.29 2.59 -7.76
C HIS A 186 -8.38 2.62 -6.24
N VAL A 187 -8.57 1.44 -5.64
CA VAL A 187 -8.56 1.27 -4.20
C VAL A 187 -7.17 1.59 -3.67
N VAL A 188 -7.14 2.30 -2.54
CA VAL A 188 -5.95 2.53 -1.74
C VAL A 188 -6.19 1.89 -0.38
N ARG A 189 -5.24 1.12 0.08
CA ARG A 189 -5.26 0.48 1.41
C ARG A 189 -4.09 0.99 2.22
N ASP A 190 -4.12 0.66 3.48
CA ASP A 190 -3.18 1.09 4.49
C ASP A 190 -3.34 2.55 4.93
N SER A 191 -2.82 2.83 6.11
CA SER A 191 -2.54 4.18 6.58
C SER A 191 -1.12 4.58 6.20
N SER A 192 -0.82 5.86 6.31
CA SER A 192 0.49 6.41 5.97
C SER A 192 1.05 7.27 7.12
N TRP A 193 2.29 7.72 6.98
CA TRP A 193 2.92 8.69 7.86
C TRP A 193 2.15 10.02 8.02
N ARG A 194 1.11 10.25 7.19
CA ARG A 194 0.26 11.46 7.25
C ARG A 194 -1.03 11.26 8.05
N GLN A 195 -1.33 10.05 8.47
CA GLN A 195 -2.58 9.68 9.12
C GLN A 195 -2.36 9.34 10.58
N GLY A 196 -3.16 9.96 11.47
CA GLY A 196 -3.06 9.78 12.92
C GLY A 196 -4.40 9.60 13.62
N SER A 197 -5.53 9.61 12.86
CA SER A 197 -6.85 9.41 13.45
C SER A 197 -7.16 7.93 13.68
N ILE A 198 -7.85 7.62 14.76
CA ILE A 198 -8.26 6.25 15.10
C ILE A 198 -9.06 5.55 13.99
N VAL A 199 -9.71 6.30 13.10
CA VAL A 199 -10.50 5.75 11.99
C VAL A 199 -9.58 5.31 10.86
N GLU A 200 -8.63 6.17 10.48
CA GLU A 200 -7.71 5.94 9.37
C GLU A 200 -6.70 4.82 9.66
N LEU A 201 -6.34 4.64 10.94
CA LEU A 201 -5.39 3.60 11.36
C LEU A 201 -6.00 2.20 11.47
N ARG A 202 -7.30 2.03 11.17
CA ARG A 202 -7.92 0.70 11.10
C ARG A 202 -7.44 -0.05 9.87
N LEU A 203 -7.09 -1.31 10.04
CA LEU A 203 -6.77 -2.20 8.91
C LEU A 203 -7.96 -2.46 7.97
N SER A 204 -9.16 -2.05 8.36
CA SER A 204 -10.36 -2.05 7.51
C SER A 204 -10.59 -0.73 6.77
N TYR A 205 -9.80 0.31 7.06
CA TYR A 205 -9.94 1.61 6.37
C TYR A 205 -9.72 1.45 4.87
N ARG A 206 -10.58 2.09 4.09
CA ARG A 206 -10.55 2.10 2.63
C ARG A 206 -10.48 3.53 2.15
N ASP A 207 -9.53 3.79 1.28
CA ASP A 207 -9.41 5.04 0.54
C ASP A 207 -9.40 4.74 -0.96
N TYR A 208 -9.41 5.77 -1.77
CA TYR A 208 -9.29 5.65 -3.22
C TYR A 208 -8.55 6.86 -3.79
N SER A 209 -7.92 6.66 -4.93
CA SER A 209 -7.29 7.76 -5.65
C SER A 209 -7.26 7.50 -7.16
N ARG A 210 -6.99 8.54 -7.92
CA ARG A 210 -6.54 8.51 -9.31
C ARG A 210 -5.26 9.31 -9.52
N ALA A 211 -4.76 9.93 -8.46
CA ALA A 211 -3.60 10.80 -8.48
C ALA A 211 -2.49 10.26 -7.57
N ALA A 212 -1.26 10.42 -7.99
CA ALA A 212 -0.08 10.18 -7.16
C ALA A 212 -0.06 11.12 -5.95
N ARG A 213 0.43 10.63 -4.80
CA ARG A 213 0.56 11.38 -3.56
C ARG A 213 1.93 11.11 -2.92
N PRO A 214 2.46 12.04 -2.08
CA PRO A 214 3.76 11.86 -1.42
C PRO A 214 3.74 10.79 -0.31
N ASP A 215 2.58 10.29 0.04
CA ASP A 215 2.34 9.25 1.04
C ASP A 215 1.74 7.97 0.42
N LEU A 216 1.75 7.82 -0.91
CA LEU A 216 1.13 6.71 -1.63
C LEU A 216 2.17 6.01 -2.51
N GLY A 217 2.45 4.77 -2.17
CA GLY A 217 3.33 3.86 -2.86
C GLY A 217 2.60 2.58 -3.28
N PHE A 218 3.30 1.45 -3.31
CA PHE A 218 2.71 0.14 -3.64
C PHE A 218 3.62 -1.01 -3.24
N ARG A 219 3.05 -2.19 -3.11
CA ARG A 219 3.75 -3.48 -3.06
C ARG A 219 3.36 -4.36 -4.23
N VAL A 220 4.10 -5.42 -4.47
CA VAL A 220 3.82 -6.39 -5.53
C VAL A 220 3.33 -7.71 -4.96
N ALA A 221 2.50 -8.40 -5.75
CA ALA A 221 2.00 -9.74 -5.49
C ALA A 221 2.10 -10.59 -6.76
N ARG A 222 2.04 -11.90 -6.63
CA ARG A 222 1.82 -12.85 -7.72
C ARG A 222 1.22 -14.13 -7.15
N TYR A 223 0.62 -14.95 -7.99
CA TYR A 223 0.24 -16.30 -7.59
C TYR A 223 1.49 -17.15 -7.30
N ALA A 224 1.44 -17.95 -6.24
CA ALA A 224 2.43 -19.00 -6.01
C ALA A 224 2.26 -20.09 -7.08
N GLU A 225 3.38 -20.62 -7.54
CA GLU A 225 3.41 -21.82 -8.39
C GLU A 225 3.16 -23.07 -7.55
#